data_665c62e194b20185bbfc6afcbf3eced9
#
_entry.id   665c62e194b20185bbfc6afcbf3eced9
#
_cell.length_a   1.000
_cell.length_b   1.000
_cell.length_c   1.000
_cell.angle_alpha   90.00
_cell.angle_beta   90.00
_cell.angle_gamma   90.00
#
_symmetry.space_group_name_H-M   'P 1'
#
loop_
_entity.id
_entity.type
_entity.pdbx_description
1 polymer ?
#
loop_
_entity_poly.entity_id
_entity_poly.type
_entity_poly.pdbx_seq_one_letter_code
_entity_poly.pdbx_strand_id
1 'polypeptide(L)'
;MGGDFDWNLPAGFPRPAVPSDNPMTVAKVELGRYLFYDKRISVNGKESCATCHRQELAFTDGRTRAEGATGQLHPRSSMSLANVAYVPFLTWANPTITSLEAQALIPMLGEDPVELGLKGREQEFIEILRSDALYAKLFPQAFPGERDAFSISNVTKAIAAFERTIVSMRSPYDRYRWGGDSSALSDSAKRGELIFFSSEHAGCFQCHAGWNFSGTIQFEGSPNAHASFLNTGVSTYAAPNRGLFEQTQKAEDIGKFRVPSLRNIAITAPYMHDGSLATLEDVIDHYQAGGKFEHPNKSPILHRLQLSDDDKRDLIEFLKSLTDQELLHDPRWVDPFTESKTRNAPASP
;
A
#
# COMPACT_ATOMS: atom_id res chain seq x y z
N MET A 1 30.05 -1.43 -8.87
CA MET A 1 29.26 -2.67 -9.00
C MET A 1 28.42 -2.72 -7.72
N GLY A 2 27.13 -2.40 -7.80
CA GLY A 2 26.21 -2.52 -6.65
C GLY A 2 26.00 -4.00 -6.39
N GLY A 3 26.42 -4.47 -5.21
CA GLY A 3 26.08 -5.82 -4.77
C GLY A 3 24.56 -6.01 -4.76
N ASP A 4 24.10 -7.25 -5.02
CA ASP A 4 22.68 -7.60 -4.94
C ASP A 4 22.11 -7.15 -3.59
N PHE A 5 21.04 -6.35 -3.62
CA PHE A 5 20.33 -5.95 -2.42
C PHE A 5 19.68 -7.19 -1.78
N ASP A 6 19.94 -7.41 -0.49
CA ASP A 6 19.32 -8.52 0.24
C ASP A 6 17.87 -8.17 0.61
N TRP A 7 16.93 -8.78 -0.10
CA TRP A 7 15.50 -8.62 0.11
C TRP A 7 14.97 -9.37 1.33
N ASN A 8 15.72 -10.32 1.87
CA ASN A 8 15.26 -11.21 2.94
C ASN A 8 13.88 -11.84 2.66
N LEU A 9 13.67 -12.27 1.41
CA LEU A 9 12.42 -12.92 1.00
C LEU A 9 12.39 -14.38 1.45
N PRO A 10 11.21 -14.90 1.84
CA PRO A 10 11.03 -16.33 2.00
C PRO A 10 11.31 -17.08 0.70
N ALA A 11 11.75 -18.34 0.80
CA ALA A 11 12.03 -19.17 -0.36
C ALA A 11 10.80 -19.32 -1.26
N GLY A 12 11.02 -19.16 -2.58
CA GLY A 12 9.96 -19.28 -3.58
C GLY A 12 9.19 -18.01 -3.90
N PHE A 13 9.41 -16.91 -3.16
CA PHE A 13 8.81 -15.63 -3.52
C PHE A 13 9.66 -14.87 -4.54
N PRO A 14 9.05 -14.23 -5.55
CA PRO A 14 9.78 -13.54 -6.59
C PRO A 14 10.39 -12.22 -6.06
N ARG A 15 11.50 -11.78 -6.65
CA ARG A 15 12.07 -10.46 -6.34
C ARG A 15 11.20 -9.35 -6.92
N PRO A 16 11.02 -8.22 -6.22
CA PRO A 16 10.36 -7.04 -6.78
C PRO A 16 11.05 -6.55 -8.05
N ALA A 17 10.27 -6.01 -8.99
CA ALA A 17 10.82 -5.29 -10.13
C ALA A 17 11.46 -3.98 -9.65
N VAL A 18 12.69 -3.72 -10.07
CA VAL A 18 13.46 -2.51 -9.71
C VAL A 18 13.77 -1.72 -10.97
N PRO A 19 13.45 -0.41 -11.03
CA PRO A 19 13.82 0.43 -12.15
C PRO A 19 15.36 0.51 -12.31
N SER A 20 15.83 0.44 -13.54
CA SER A 20 17.27 0.47 -13.84
C SER A 20 17.94 1.80 -13.45
N ASP A 21 17.17 2.89 -13.45
CA ASP A 21 17.63 4.23 -13.05
C ASP A 21 17.51 4.50 -11.54
N ASN A 22 16.98 3.53 -10.78
CA ASN A 22 16.93 3.58 -9.32
C ASN A 22 17.25 2.23 -8.68
N PRO A 23 18.45 1.69 -8.87
CA PRO A 23 18.86 0.42 -8.27
C PRO A 23 18.82 0.49 -6.74
N MET A 24 18.45 -0.63 -6.11
CA MET A 24 18.38 -0.74 -4.66
C MET A 24 19.77 -0.72 -4.03
N THR A 25 19.92 0.07 -2.96
CA THR A 25 21.10 0.03 -2.08
C THR A 25 20.67 0.25 -0.63
N VAL A 26 21.43 -0.28 0.31
CA VAL A 26 21.18 -0.08 1.74
C VAL A 26 21.15 1.41 2.10
N ALA A 27 22.07 2.20 1.52
CA ALA A 27 22.15 3.64 1.77
C ALA A 27 20.90 4.40 1.26
N LYS A 28 20.33 4.03 0.10
CA LYS A 28 19.09 4.64 -0.39
C LYS A 28 17.89 4.26 0.47
N VAL A 29 17.80 2.99 0.88
CA VAL A 29 16.73 2.53 1.77
C VAL A 29 16.77 3.27 3.09
N GLU A 30 17.96 3.44 3.67
CA GLU A 30 18.12 4.17 4.92
C GLU A 30 17.75 5.65 4.77
N LEU A 31 18.24 6.33 3.73
CA LEU A 31 17.83 7.70 3.42
C LEU A 31 16.31 7.80 3.23
N GLY A 32 15.73 6.88 2.48
CA GLY A 32 14.29 6.83 2.22
C GLY A 32 13.48 6.63 3.50
N ARG A 33 13.96 5.80 4.43
CA ARG A 33 13.34 5.62 5.75
C ARG A 33 13.27 6.94 6.52
N TYR A 34 14.36 7.67 6.62
CA TYR A 34 14.35 9.00 7.26
C TYR A 34 13.41 9.98 6.57
N LEU A 35 13.44 10.07 5.24
CA LEU A 35 12.56 10.96 4.48
C LEU A 35 11.08 10.61 4.63
N PHE A 36 10.73 9.33 4.68
CA PHE A 36 9.35 8.84 4.85
C PHE A 36 8.72 9.27 6.18
N TYR A 37 9.52 9.36 7.24
CA TYR A 37 9.09 9.76 8.58
C TYR A 37 9.31 11.26 8.89
N ASP A 38 10.04 12.00 8.05
CA ASP A 38 10.38 13.38 8.31
C ASP A 38 9.20 14.32 8.04
N LYS A 39 8.67 14.93 9.08
CA LYS A 39 7.53 15.84 8.99
C LYS A 39 7.84 17.17 8.31
N ARG A 40 9.11 17.52 8.13
CA ARG A 40 9.53 18.72 7.40
C ARG A 40 9.19 18.65 5.90
N ILE A 41 8.81 17.45 5.40
CA ILE A 41 8.28 17.24 4.04
C ILE A 41 6.91 17.90 3.83
N SER A 42 6.24 18.37 4.87
CA SER A 42 4.94 19.05 4.76
C SER A 42 5.06 20.55 5.10
N VAL A 43 4.19 21.35 4.47
CA VAL A 43 4.19 22.82 4.65
C VAL A 43 3.93 23.28 6.08
N ASN A 44 3.21 22.48 6.87
CA ASN A 44 2.90 22.78 8.27
C ASN A 44 3.84 22.10 9.27
N GLY A 45 4.76 21.25 8.79
CA GLY A 45 5.72 20.52 9.62
C GLY A 45 5.11 19.45 10.53
N LYS A 46 3.88 18.98 10.24
CA LYS A 46 3.15 18.02 11.08
C LYS A 46 2.93 16.67 10.41
N GLU A 47 2.80 16.65 9.10
CA GLU A 47 2.56 15.46 8.29
C GLU A 47 3.85 14.96 7.64
N SER A 48 3.90 13.65 7.43
CA SER A 48 4.90 12.93 6.63
C SER A 48 4.19 11.78 5.91
N CYS A 49 4.89 11.01 5.09
CA CYS A 49 4.33 9.78 4.49
C CYS A 49 3.78 8.85 5.58
N ALA A 50 4.51 8.72 6.70
CA ALA A 50 4.11 7.89 7.83
C ALA A 50 2.85 8.38 8.58
N THR A 51 2.39 9.60 8.36
CA THR A 51 1.13 10.10 8.95
C THR A 51 -0.08 9.37 8.36
N CYS A 52 -0.05 9.10 7.05
CA CYS A 52 -1.10 8.38 6.32
C CYS A 52 -0.75 6.90 6.08
N HIS A 53 0.49 6.49 6.33
CA HIS A 53 0.99 5.13 6.14
C HIS A 53 1.69 4.62 7.40
N ARG A 54 0.90 4.32 8.44
CA ARG A 54 1.37 3.91 9.76
C ARG A 54 1.70 2.42 9.78
N GLN A 55 2.90 2.05 10.23
CA GLN A 55 3.38 0.67 10.23
C GLN A 55 2.44 -0.28 11.00
N GLU A 56 2.00 0.12 12.20
CA GLU A 56 1.13 -0.68 13.07
C GLU A 56 -0.28 -0.91 12.49
N LEU A 57 -0.65 -0.18 11.44
CA LEU A 57 -1.88 -0.37 10.65
C LEU A 57 -1.58 -0.94 9.25
N ALA A 58 -0.50 -1.72 9.13
CA ALA A 58 -0.03 -2.26 7.85
C ALA A 58 0.14 -1.16 6.78
N PHE A 59 0.64 0.00 7.18
CA PHE A 59 0.87 1.17 6.34
C PHE A 59 -0.40 1.77 5.70
N THR A 60 -1.50 1.79 6.46
CA THR A 60 -2.68 2.65 6.24
C THR A 60 -2.82 3.66 7.38
N ASP A 61 -3.85 4.52 7.37
CA ASP A 61 -4.09 5.50 8.43
C ASP A 61 -5.26 5.13 9.37
N GLY A 62 -6.04 4.10 9.03
CA GLY A 62 -7.22 3.69 9.80
C GLY A 62 -8.40 4.67 9.71
N ARG A 63 -8.40 5.57 8.73
CA ARG A 63 -9.44 6.58 8.52
C ARG A 63 -10.23 6.29 7.24
N THR A 64 -11.49 6.76 7.19
CA THR A 64 -12.29 6.72 5.97
C THR A 64 -11.65 7.54 4.85
N ARG A 65 -11.07 8.69 5.20
CA ARG A 65 -10.37 9.59 4.28
C ARG A 65 -9.19 10.24 4.98
N ALA A 66 -8.05 10.26 4.30
CA ALA A 66 -6.87 10.95 4.79
C ALA A 66 -7.09 12.47 4.82
N GLU A 67 -6.42 13.14 5.76
CA GLU A 67 -6.42 14.60 5.89
C GLU A 67 -5.02 15.13 5.57
N GLY A 68 -4.94 16.09 4.63
CA GLY A 68 -3.69 16.69 4.23
C GLY A 68 -3.25 17.85 5.13
N ALA A 69 -2.06 18.40 4.87
CA ALA A 69 -1.41 19.44 5.67
C ALA A 69 -2.21 20.77 5.75
N THR A 70 -3.19 20.97 4.90
CA THR A 70 -4.10 22.14 4.89
C THR A 70 -5.46 21.85 5.53
N GLY A 71 -5.69 20.63 6.03
CA GLY A 71 -6.99 20.18 6.53
C GLY A 71 -7.97 19.72 5.44
N GLN A 72 -7.53 19.68 4.18
CA GLN A 72 -8.33 19.09 3.10
C GLN A 72 -8.40 17.58 3.24
N LEU A 73 -9.61 17.03 3.07
CA LEU A 73 -9.83 15.59 3.08
C LEU A 73 -9.63 15.01 1.67
N HIS A 74 -8.83 13.94 1.59
CA HIS A 74 -8.74 13.15 0.37
C HIS A 74 -10.10 12.49 0.06
N PRO A 75 -10.51 12.37 -1.21
CA PRO A 75 -11.79 11.72 -1.55
C PRO A 75 -11.80 10.20 -1.28
N ARG A 76 -10.64 9.60 -1.01
CA ARG A 76 -10.44 8.15 -0.86
C ARG A 76 -9.63 7.83 0.39
N SER A 77 -9.74 6.58 0.86
CA SER A 77 -8.93 6.08 1.98
C SER A 77 -7.48 5.83 1.58
N SER A 78 -6.56 5.89 2.55
CA SER A 78 -5.15 5.57 2.37
C SER A 78 -4.98 4.09 2.03
N MET A 79 -4.20 3.80 0.99
CA MET A 79 -3.91 2.42 0.60
C MET A 79 -2.74 1.88 1.42
N SER A 80 -2.80 0.58 1.77
CA SER A 80 -1.65 -0.10 2.37
C SER A 80 -0.45 -0.11 1.43
N LEU A 81 0.74 0.15 1.98
CA LEU A 81 2.02 0.00 1.27
C LEU A 81 2.61 -1.43 1.38
N ALA A 82 1.96 -2.33 2.13
CA ALA A 82 2.40 -3.72 2.18
C ALA A 82 2.41 -4.33 0.77
N ASN A 83 3.57 -4.84 0.36
CA ASN A 83 3.80 -5.39 -0.97
C ASN A 83 3.61 -4.39 -2.13
N VAL A 84 3.71 -3.09 -1.88
CA VAL A 84 3.54 -2.05 -2.91
C VAL A 84 4.53 -2.23 -4.07
N ALA A 85 5.71 -2.80 -3.82
CA ALA A 85 6.72 -3.13 -4.83
C ALA A 85 6.23 -4.09 -5.93
N TYR A 86 5.16 -4.84 -5.66
CA TYR A 86 4.57 -5.80 -6.60
C TYR A 86 3.30 -5.28 -7.27
N VAL A 87 2.89 -4.05 -6.94
CA VAL A 87 1.67 -3.44 -7.47
C VAL A 87 1.99 -2.65 -8.74
N PRO A 88 1.44 -3.02 -9.91
CA PRO A 88 1.78 -2.36 -11.17
C PRO A 88 1.11 -0.99 -11.37
N PHE A 89 0.01 -0.72 -10.65
CA PHE A 89 -0.75 0.53 -10.72
C PHE A 89 -0.98 1.06 -9.31
N LEU A 90 -0.37 2.20 -8.97
CA LEU A 90 -0.11 2.62 -7.59
C LEU A 90 -1.20 3.51 -6.96
N THR A 91 -2.27 3.81 -7.69
CA THR A 91 -3.39 4.58 -7.16
C THR A 91 -4.70 3.81 -7.24
N TRP A 92 -5.75 4.30 -6.59
CA TRP A 92 -7.07 3.70 -6.68
C TRP A 92 -7.66 3.66 -8.10
N ALA A 93 -7.37 4.67 -8.94
CA ALA A 93 -8.09 4.85 -10.21
C ALA A 93 -7.28 5.55 -11.33
N ASN A 94 -5.97 5.68 -11.20
CA ASN A 94 -5.12 6.22 -12.26
C ASN A 94 -4.15 5.15 -12.78
N PRO A 95 -4.35 4.61 -13.98
CA PRO A 95 -3.52 3.56 -14.54
C PRO A 95 -2.17 4.07 -15.09
N THR A 96 -1.94 5.38 -15.13
CA THR A 96 -0.70 5.95 -15.65
C THR A 96 0.41 6.02 -14.61
N ILE A 97 0.06 5.89 -13.32
CA ILE A 97 1.02 5.92 -12.22
C ILE A 97 1.51 4.50 -11.94
N THR A 98 2.66 4.17 -12.48
CA THR A 98 3.23 2.81 -12.48
C THR A 98 4.58 2.70 -11.78
N SER A 99 5.15 3.81 -11.28
CA SER A 99 6.39 3.80 -10.48
C SER A 99 6.19 4.52 -9.15
N LEU A 100 6.83 4.01 -8.11
CA LEU A 100 6.79 4.61 -6.76
C LEU A 100 7.40 6.00 -6.75
N GLU A 101 8.42 6.25 -7.58
CA GLU A 101 9.04 7.55 -7.75
C GLU A 101 8.05 8.60 -8.27
N ALA A 102 7.24 8.24 -9.25
CA ALA A 102 6.19 9.13 -9.78
C ALA A 102 5.02 9.27 -8.80
N GLN A 103 4.67 8.19 -8.11
CA GLN A 103 3.60 8.23 -7.10
C GLN A 103 3.96 9.16 -5.94
N ALA A 104 5.20 9.13 -5.44
CA ALA A 104 5.64 9.98 -4.33
C ALA A 104 5.51 11.49 -4.64
N LEU A 105 5.56 11.90 -5.92
CA LEU A 105 5.34 13.29 -6.31
C LEU A 105 3.89 13.75 -6.09
N ILE A 106 2.91 12.83 -6.12
CA ILE A 106 1.49 13.17 -5.97
C ILE A 106 1.22 13.77 -4.58
N PRO A 107 1.49 13.08 -3.44
CA PRO A 107 1.29 13.67 -2.13
C PRO A 107 2.22 14.85 -1.84
N MET A 108 3.41 14.91 -2.44
CA MET A 108 4.34 16.01 -2.23
C MET A 108 3.88 17.30 -2.92
N LEU A 109 3.47 17.22 -4.19
CA LEU A 109 3.25 18.37 -5.07
C LEU A 109 1.81 18.54 -5.55
N GLY A 110 0.90 17.62 -5.22
CA GLY A 110 -0.52 17.69 -5.59
C GLY A 110 -1.23 18.88 -4.94
N GLU A 111 -2.21 19.45 -5.66
CA GLU A 111 -2.96 20.63 -5.23
C GLU A 111 -4.46 20.35 -5.00
N ASP A 112 -4.94 19.19 -5.41
CA ASP A 112 -6.34 18.79 -5.25
C ASP A 112 -6.48 17.28 -5.00
N PRO A 113 -6.57 16.89 -3.72
CA PRO A 113 -6.34 17.68 -2.51
C PRO A 113 -4.86 18.02 -2.27
N VAL A 114 -4.59 19.04 -1.46
CA VAL A 114 -3.24 19.31 -0.95
C VAL A 114 -2.95 18.32 0.17
N GLU A 115 -2.00 17.41 -0.04
CA GLU A 115 -1.57 16.44 0.99
C GLU A 115 -0.38 16.99 1.81
N LEU A 116 0.81 17.12 1.22
CA LEU A 116 2.00 17.66 1.90
C LEU A 116 2.27 19.14 1.56
N GLY A 117 1.84 19.60 0.37
CA GLY A 117 1.83 21.02 -0.01
C GLY A 117 3.18 21.61 -0.34
N LEU A 118 4.12 20.83 -0.88
CA LEU A 118 5.45 21.32 -1.24
C LEU A 118 5.52 22.06 -2.57
N LYS A 119 4.45 22.08 -3.38
CA LYS A 119 4.47 22.75 -4.70
C LYS A 119 4.85 24.22 -4.57
N GLY A 120 5.87 24.63 -5.35
CA GLY A 120 6.46 25.97 -5.29
C GLY A 120 7.41 26.21 -4.13
N ARG A 121 7.65 25.21 -3.27
CA ARG A 121 8.58 25.26 -2.11
C ARG A 121 9.66 24.17 -2.16
N GLU A 122 9.82 23.52 -3.32
CA GLU A 122 10.73 22.40 -3.50
C GLU A 122 12.17 22.78 -3.16
N GLN A 123 12.61 23.97 -3.58
CA GLN A 123 13.96 24.44 -3.31
C GLN A 123 14.17 24.74 -1.81
N GLU A 124 13.18 25.33 -1.15
CA GLU A 124 13.22 25.57 0.29
C GLU A 124 13.37 24.27 1.07
N PHE A 125 12.59 23.28 0.70
CA PHE A 125 12.67 21.95 1.31
C PHE A 125 14.05 21.30 1.09
N ILE A 126 14.61 21.37 -0.10
CA ILE A 126 15.96 20.85 -0.40
C ILE A 126 17.03 21.57 0.43
N GLU A 127 16.93 22.87 0.63
CA GLU A 127 17.90 23.62 1.48
C GLU A 127 17.77 23.25 2.97
N ILE A 128 16.56 22.98 3.46
CA ILE A 128 16.35 22.44 4.82
C ILE A 128 17.09 21.10 4.97
N LEU A 129 16.94 20.17 4.02
CA LEU A 129 17.63 18.89 4.05
C LEU A 129 19.16 19.08 3.94
N ARG A 130 19.63 19.95 3.07
CA ARG A 130 21.06 20.23 2.85
C ARG A 130 21.74 20.78 4.11
N SER A 131 21.04 21.60 4.87
CA SER A 131 21.56 22.23 6.12
C SER A 131 21.59 21.26 7.31
N ASP A 132 20.93 20.13 7.22
CA ASP A 132 20.87 19.13 8.28
C ASP A 132 22.05 18.15 8.21
N ALA A 133 22.79 18.01 9.31
CA ALA A 133 23.98 17.17 9.39
C ALA A 133 23.72 15.68 9.07
N LEU A 134 22.52 15.16 9.39
CA LEU A 134 22.12 13.80 9.06
C LEU A 134 22.01 13.62 7.54
N TYR A 135 21.25 14.50 6.88
CA TYR A 135 21.04 14.42 5.43
C TYR A 135 22.30 14.79 4.64
N ALA A 136 23.12 15.71 5.14
CA ALA A 136 24.44 16.02 4.56
C ALA A 136 25.36 14.79 4.48
N LYS A 137 25.15 13.81 5.38
CA LYS A 137 25.83 12.51 5.36
C LYS A 137 25.13 11.49 4.47
N LEU A 138 23.80 11.38 4.55
CA LEU A 138 23.04 10.30 3.92
C LEU A 138 22.92 10.47 2.40
N PHE A 139 22.66 11.68 1.88
CA PHE A 139 22.49 11.89 0.44
C PHE A 139 23.70 11.49 -0.38
N PRO A 140 24.96 11.91 -0.07
CA PRO A 140 26.12 11.47 -0.82
C PRO A 140 26.38 9.96 -0.76
N GLN A 141 25.98 9.31 0.32
CA GLN A 141 26.09 7.84 0.45
C GLN A 141 25.04 7.11 -0.42
N ALA A 142 23.83 7.66 -0.49
CA ALA A 142 22.74 7.09 -1.27
C ALA A 142 22.94 7.28 -2.80
N PHE A 143 23.57 8.40 -3.19
CA PHE A 143 23.80 8.77 -4.59
C PHE A 143 25.27 9.09 -4.86
N PRO A 144 26.17 8.09 -4.75
CA PRO A 144 27.59 8.29 -4.95
C PRO A 144 27.88 8.64 -6.42
N GLY A 145 28.74 9.65 -6.60
CA GLY A 145 29.15 10.09 -7.95
C GLY A 145 28.29 11.20 -8.55
N GLU A 146 27.18 11.56 -7.94
CA GLU A 146 26.45 12.77 -8.30
C GLU A 146 27.17 14.02 -7.77
N ARG A 147 27.29 15.05 -8.63
CA ARG A 147 27.91 16.33 -8.23
C ARG A 147 27.11 17.03 -7.14
N ASP A 148 25.78 16.94 -7.22
CA ASP A 148 24.84 17.39 -6.21
C ASP A 148 23.75 16.36 -6.04
N ALA A 149 23.78 15.64 -4.92
CA ALA A 149 22.81 14.60 -4.60
C ALA A 149 21.46 15.15 -4.09
N PHE A 150 21.38 16.43 -3.74
CA PHE A 150 20.18 17.04 -3.16
C PHE A 150 19.22 17.50 -4.27
N SER A 151 18.19 16.71 -4.53
CA SER A 151 17.14 17.02 -5.51
C SER A 151 15.83 16.32 -5.15
N ILE A 152 14.70 16.86 -5.59
CA ILE A 152 13.39 16.20 -5.43
C ILE A 152 13.37 14.81 -6.09
N SER A 153 14.05 14.65 -7.23
CA SER A 153 14.19 13.34 -7.88
C SER A 153 14.87 12.33 -6.96
N ASN A 154 15.93 12.70 -6.26
CA ASN A 154 16.62 11.80 -5.34
C ASN A 154 15.85 11.57 -4.04
N VAL A 155 15.08 12.56 -3.58
CA VAL A 155 14.11 12.38 -2.48
C VAL A 155 13.10 11.30 -2.85
N THR A 156 12.44 11.39 -4.00
CA THR A 156 11.44 10.38 -4.42
C THR A 156 12.08 9.02 -4.71
N LYS A 157 13.28 8.97 -5.28
CA LYS A 157 14.02 7.73 -5.49
C LYS A 157 14.36 7.03 -4.18
N ALA A 158 14.76 7.77 -3.16
CA ALA A 158 15.08 7.22 -1.84
C ALA A 158 13.81 6.72 -1.13
N ILE A 159 12.72 7.50 -1.10
CA ILE A 159 11.42 7.09 -0.54
C ILE A 159 10.93 5.82 -1.24
N ALA A 160 10.94 5.78 -2.57
CA ALA A 160 10.56 4.61 -3.35
C ALA A 160 11.43 3.38 -3.04
N ALA A 161 12.73 3.54 -2.81
CA ALA A 161 13.60 2.45 -2.41
C ALA A 161 13.23 1.90 -1.03
N PHE A 162 12.86 2.75 -0.08
CA PHE A 162 12.37 2.32 1.23
C PHE A 162 11.01 1.60 1.10
N GLU A 163 10.03 2.17 0.41
CA GLU A 163 8.71 1.58 0.22
C GLU A 163 8.77 0.21 -0.43
N ARG A 164 9.70 -0.02 -1.39
CA ARG A 164 9.93 -1.33 -2.01
C ARG A 164 10.32 -2.41 -1.00
N THR A 165 10.90 -2.04 0.14
CA THR A 165 11.28 -3.01 1.18
C THR A 165 10.11 -3.48 2.04
N ILE A 166 8.94 -2.82 1.97
CA ILE A 166 7.76 -3.13 2.78
C ILE A 166 7.08 -4.39 2.23
N VAL A 167 7.66 -5.53 2.58
CA VAL A 167 7.25 -6.83 2.05
C VAL A 167 6.60 -7.68 3.14
N SER A 168 5.35 -8.08 2.90
CA SER A 168 4.50 -8.91 3.77
C SER A 168 4.32 -10.30 3.17
N MET A 169 5.07 -11.29 3.67
CA MET A 169 5.09 -12.68 3.14
C MET A 169 5.32 -13.71 4.26
N ARG A 170 4.97 -13.38 5.52
CA ARG A 170 5.19 -14.25 6.71
C ARG A 170 3.93 -14.45 7.54
N SER A 171 2.76 -14.28 6.92
CA SER A 171 1.47 -14.50 7.56
C SER A 171 1.27 -15.98 7.93
N PRO A 172 0.32 -16.33 8.82
CA PRO A 172 -0.09 -17.71 9.05
C PRO A 172 -0.42 -18.46 7.76
N TYR A 173 -1.10 -17.82 6.81
CA TYR A 173 -1.39 -18.38 5.49
C TYR A 173 -0.11 -18.72 4.71
N ASP A 174 0.91 -17.85 4.72
CA ASP A 174 2.19 -18.10 4.04
C ASP A 174 2.91 -19.30 4.62
N ARG A 175 2.97 -19.42 5.96
CA ARG A 175 3.57 -20.58 6.65
C ARG A 175 2.83 -21.86 6.30
N TYR A 176 1.51 -21.81 6.26
CA TYR A 176 0.69 -22.96 5.87
C TYR A 176 0.92 -23.37 4.42
N ARG A 177 0.85 -22.41 3.49
CA ARG A 177 0.80 -22.71 2.05
C ARG A 177 2.17 -23.02 1.45
N TRP A 178 3.20 -22.31 1.90
CA TRP A 178 4.56 -22.42 1.35
C TRP A 178 5.62 -22.80 2.38
N GLY A 179 5.37 -22.61 3.65
CA GLY A 179 6.31 -22.92 4.74
C GLY A 179 6.21 -24.35 5.26
N GLY A 180 5.25 -25.17 4.80
CA GLY A 180 5.04 -26.54 5.24
C GLY A 180 4.45 -26.71 6.65
N ASP A 181 4.00 -25.63 7.29
CA ASP A 181 3.38 -25.65 8.61
C ASP A 181 1.86 -25.85 8.50
N SER A 182 1.43 -27.12 8.49
CA SER A 182 0.00 -27.48 8.39
C SER A 182 -0.83 -27.03 9.59
N SER A 183 -0.20 -26.63 10.69
CA SER A 183 -0.84 -26.17 11.94
C SER A 183 -1.01 -24.63 11.98
N ALA A 184 -0.42 -23.89 11.04
CA ALA A 184 -0.46 -22.43 11.02
C ALA A 184 -1.87 -21.85 10.79
N LEU A 185 -2.80 -22.61 10.20
CA LEU A 185 -4.20 -22.24 10.04
C LEU A 185 -5.12 -23.06 10.94
N SER A 186 -6.13 -22.38 11.50
CA SER A 186 -7.28 -23.05 12.13
C SER A 186 -8.10 -23.82 11.10
N ASP A 187 -8.88 -24.80 11.54
CA ASP A 187 -9.79 -25.53 10.65
C ASP A 187 -10.85 -24.60 10.03
N SER A 188 -11.29 -23.57 10.77
CA SER A 188 -12.17 -22.52 10.26
C SER A 188 -11.50 -21.75 9.11
N ALA A 189 -10.27 -21.30 9.27
CA ALA A 189 -9.53 -20.61 8.22
C ALA A 189 -9.29 -21.49 6.98
N LYS A 190 -9.05 -22.80 7.17
CA LYS A 190 -8.93 -23.74 6.04
C LYS A 190 -10.25 -23.92 5.26
N ARG A 191 -11.40 -23.98 5.95
CA ARG A 191 -12.71 -23.97 5.28
C ARG A 191 -12.95 -22.64 4.56
N GLY A 192 -12.59 -21.51 5.19
CA GLY A 192 -12.67 -20.19 4.57
C GLY A 192 -11.81 -20.06 3.30
N GLU A 193 -10.62 -20.67 3.27
CA GLU A 193 -9.80 -20.78 2.05
C GLU A 193 -10.56 -21.47 0.92
N LEU A 194 -11.20 -22.62 1.21
CA LEU A 194 -11.99 -23.34 0.21
C LEU A 194 -13.16 -22.50 -0.33
N ILE A 195 -13.86 -21.77 0.54
CA ILE A 195 -14.95 -20.86 0.16
C ILE A 195 -14.42 -19.74 -0.71
N PHE A 196 -13.29 -19.13 -0.36
CA PHE A 196 -12.65 -18.03 -1.09
C PHE A 196 -12.26 -18.42 -2.52
N PHE A 197 -11.71 -19.64 -2.69
CA PHE A 197 -11.24 -20.14 -3.98
C PHE A 197 -12.28 -20.96 -4.77
N SER A 198 -13.50 -21.11 -4.26
CA SER A 198 -14.59 -21.82 -4.97
C SER A 198 -15.48 -20.86 -5.73
N SER A 199 -15.55 -21.02 -7.05
CA SER A 199 -16.47 -20.26 -7.91
C SER A 199 -17.95 -20.57 -7.65
N GLU A 200 -18.25 -21.73 -7.05
CA GLU A 200 -19.61 -22.16 -6.71
C GLU A 200 -20.08 -21.55 -5.38
N HIS A 201 -19.15 -21.02 -4.55
CA HIS A 201 -19.44 -20.36 -3.28
C HIS A 201 -19.23 -18.85 -3.38
N ALA A 202 -18.07 -18.35 -2.90
CA ALA A 202 -17.82 -16.90 -2.85
C ALA A 202 -17.04 -16.37 -4.07
N GLY A 203 -16.16 -17.18 -4.67
CA GLY A 203 -15.43 -16.83 -5.88
C GLY A 203 -14.52 -15.58 -5.77
N CYS A 204 -14.08 -15.22 -4.58
CA CYS A 204 -13.29 -14.00 -4.31
C CYS A 204 -12.00 -13.96 -5.14
N PHE A 205 -11.42 -15.13 -5.42
CA PHE A 205 -10.21 -15.29 -6.22
C PHE A 205 -10.34 -14.78 -7.66
N GLN A 206 -11.55 -14.63 -8.18
CA GLN A 206 -11.77 -14.12 -9.55
C GLN A 206 -11.26 -12.68 -9.70
N CYS A 207 -11.27 -11.91 -8.60
CA CYS A 207 -10.69 -10.57 -8.54
C CYS A 207 -9.38 -10.57 -7.73
N HIS A 208 -9.33 -11.31 -6.62
CA HIS A 208 -8.23 -11.35 -5.67
C HIS A 208 -7.36 -12.60 -5.85
N ALA A 209 -6.95 -12.90 -7.09
CA ALA A 209 -6.08 -14.03 -7.41
C ALA A 209 -4.61 -13.78 -7.04
N GLY A 210 -3.84 -14.86 -7.10
CA GLY A 210 -2.39 -14.86 -6.90
C GLY A 210 -2.00 -14.76 -5.42
N TRP A 211 -0.69 -14.89 -5.17
CA TRP A 211 -0.15 -14.90 -3.82
C TRP A 211 -0.28 -13.55 -3.09
N ASN A 212 -0.45 -12.45 -3.83
CA ASN A 212 -0.69 -11.12 -3.25
C ASN A 212 -2.18 -10.79 -3.08
N PHE A 213 -3.09 -11.67 -3.50
CA PHE A 213 -4.54 -11.45 -3.43
C PHE A 213 -5.00 -10.12 -4.05
N SER A 214 -4.34 -9.70 -5.15
CA SER A 214 -4.64 -8.45 -5.87
C SER A 214 -4.97 -8.65 -7.35
N GLY A 215 -5.02 -9.90 -7.81
CA GLY A 215 -5.23 -10.28 -9.20
C GLY A 215 -4.00 -10.02 -10.06
N THR A 216 -3.57 -8.77 -10.14
CA THR A 216 -2.43 -8.36 -10.98
C THR A 216 -1.22 -8.02 -10.11
N ILE A 217 -0.07 -8.62 -10.46
CA ILE A 217 1.22 -8.38 -9.79
C ILE A 217 2.31 -8.16 -10.84
N GLN A 218 3.36 -7.44 -10.45
CA GLN A 218 4.59 -7.24 -11.22
C GLN A 218 5.80 -7.59 -10.37
N PHE A 219 6.75 -8.32 -10.94
CA PHE A 219 7.99 -8.72 -10.29
C PHE A 219 9.10 -8.87 -11.34
N GLU A 220 10.34 -9.09 -10.91
CA GLU A 220 11.48 -9.26 -11.82
C GLU A 220 11.22 -10.39 -12.84
N GLY A 221 11.29 -10.06 -14.12
CA GLY A 221 11.04 -11.03 -15.20
C GLY A 221 9.56 -11.36 -15.48
N SER A 222 8.60 -10.75 -14.75
CA SER A 222 7.19 -10.92 -15.07
C SER A 222 6.81 -10.23 -16.38
N PRO A 223 5.80 -10.73 -17.13
CA PRO A 223 5.25 -10.01 -18.27
C PRO A 223 4.60 -8.70 -17.82
N ASN A 224 4.39 -7.78 -18.75
CA ASN A 224 3.69 -6.53 -18.48
C ASN A 224 2.31 -6.80 -17.88
N ALA A 225 2.02 -6.14 -16.78
CA ALA A 225 0.76 -6.28 -16.08
C ALA A 225 -0.36 -5.57 -16.84
N HIS A 226 -1.52 -6.19 -16.88
CA HIS A 226 -2.75 -5.55 -17.36
C HIS A 226 -3.54 -4.99 -16.19
N ALA A 227 -4.01 -3.75 -16.33
CA ALA A 227 -4.82 -3.11 -15.30
C ALA A 227 -6.17 -3.79 -15.15
N SER A 228 -6.52 -4.17 -13.92
CA SER A 228 -7.85 -4.63 -13.57
C SER A 228 -8.54 -3.58 -12.69
N PHE A 229 -9.48 -2.85 -13.29
CA PHE A 229 -10.32 -1.87 -12.61
C PHE A 229 -11.76 -2.32 -12.68
N LEU A 230 -12.41 -2.46 -11.54
CA LEU A 230 -13.75 -3.03 -11.45
C LEU A 230 -14.68 -2.10 -10.66
N ASN A 231 -15.94 -2.10 -11.06
CA ASN A 231 -17.00 -1.45 -10.29
C ASN A 231 -17.70 -2.53 -9.45
N THR A 232 -17.64 -2.36 -8.13
CA THR A 232 -18.18 -3.32 -7.14
C THR A 232 -19.51 -2.86 -6.53
N GLY A 233 -20.15 -1.83 -7.06
CA GLY A 233 -21.46 -1.36 -6.56
C GLY A 233 -21.40 -0.78 -5.15
N VAL A 234 -20.27 -0.14 -4.76
CA VAL A 234 -20.09 0.43 -3.40
C VAL A 234 -20.88 1.71 -3.20
N SER A 235 -20.95 2.56 -4.23
CA SER A 235 -21.59 3.86 -4.15
C SER A 235 -22.30 4.24 -5.46
N THR A 236 -22.91 5.43 -5.48
CA THR A 236 -23.49 6.03 -6.71
C THR A 236 -22.44 6.72 -7.58
N TYR A 237 -21.20 6.76 -7.15
CA TYR A 237 -20.04 7.30 -7.86
C TYR A 237 -20.20 8.75 -8.34
N ALA A 238 -20.70 9.62 -7.44
CA ALA A 238 -20.75 11.05 -7.68
C ALA A 238 -19.35 11.69 -7.67
N ALA A 239 -19.18 12.81 -8.35
CA ALA A 239 -17.94 13.58 -8.29
C ALA A 239 -17.63 14.01 -6.84
N PRO A 240 -16.35 14.06 -6.43
CA PRO A 240 -15.13 13.83 -7.20
C PRO A 240 -14.63 12.36 -7.18
N ASN A 241 -15.48 11.39 -6.93
CA ASN A 241 -15.08 10.00 -6.70
C ASN A 241 -15.69 9.03 -7.73
N ARG A 242 -15.51 9.35 -9.03
CA ARG A 242 -16.05 8.56 -10.15
C ARG A 242 -15.10 7.47 -10.67
N GLY A 243 -13.99 7.23 -9.97
CA GLY A 243 -13.05 6.16 -10.31
C GLY A 243 -12.25 6.42 -11.58
N LEU A 244 -12.01 5.38 -12.38
CA LEU A 244 -11.20 5.42 -13.59
C LEU A 244 -11.72 6.45 -14.62
N PHE A 245 -13.01 6.77 -14.60
CA PHE A 245 -13.61 7.82 -15.43
C PHE A 245 -12.87 9.16 -15.31
N GLU A 246 -12.35 9.52 -14.14
CA GLU A 246 -11.64 10.78 -13.92
C GLU A 246 -10.40 10.92 -14.81
N GLN A 247 -9.83 9.79 -15.24
CA GLN A 247 -8.66 9.74 -16.12
C GLN A 247 -9.05 9.54 -17.59
N THR A 248 -10.07 8.71 -17.85
CA THR A 248 -10.39 8.28 -19.23
C THR A 248 -11.49 9.09 -19.88
N GLN A 249 -12.35 9.75 -19.09
CA GLN A 249 -13.58 10.42 -19.51
C GLN A 249 -14.58 9.50 -20.26
N LYS A 250 -14.43 8.16 -20.12
CA LYS A 250 -15.31 7.16 -20.75
C LYS A 250 -16.41 6.76 -19.78
N ALA A 251 -17.67 6.84 -20.20
CA ALA A 251 -18.83 6.52 -19.37
C ALA A 251 -18.78 5.09 -18.78
N GLU A 252 -18.25 4.14 -19.56
CA GLU A 252 -18.07 2.75 -19.10
C GLU A 252 -17.04 2.60 -17.95
N ASP A 253 -16.26 3.62 -17.64
CA ASP A 253 -15.25 3.59 -16.59
C ASP A 253 -15.72 4.23 -15.27
N ILE A 254 -16.96 4.71 -15.22
CA ILE A 254 -17.54 5.22 -13.97
C ILE A 254 -17.62 4.10 -12.92
N GLY A 255 -17.08 4.39 -11.74
CA GLY A 255 -17.11 3.50 -10.60
C GLY A 255 -16.09 2.37 -10.63
N LYS A 256 -15.19 2.34 -11.62
CA LYS A 256 -14.12 1.36 -11.67
C LYS A 256 -12.92 1.80 -10.84
N PHE A 257 -12.50 0.92 -9.94
CA PHE A 257 -11.33 1.08 -9.07
C PHE A 257 -10.43 -0.14 -9.16
N ARG A 258 -9.16 0.06 -8.84
CA ARG A 258 -8.17 -1.02 -8.81
C ARG A 258 -8.52 -2.04 -7.72
N VAL A 259 -8.33 -3.32 -8.01
CA VAL A 259 -8.43 -4.41 -7.03
C VAL A 259 -7.23 -4.31 -6.07
N PRO A 260 -7.44 -4.03 -4.77
CA PRO A 260 -6.35 -3.97 -3.80
C PRO A 260 -5.91 -5.36 -3.36
N SER A 261 -4.70 -5.45 -2.76
CA SER A 261 -4.27 -6.65 -2.06
C SER A 261 -5.15 -6.90 -0.82
N LEU A 262 -5.39 -8.18 -0.50
CA LEU A 262 -6.02 -8.56 0.77
C LEU A 262 -5.01 -8.93 1.87
N ARG A 263 -3.72 -8.79 1.60
CA ARG A 263 -2.72 -8.99 2.65
C ARG A 263 -2.90 -7.97 3.75
N ASN A 264 -2.84 -8.45 4.99
CA ASN A 264 -3.10 -7.67 6.21
C ASN A 264 -4.50 -7.05 6.30
N ILE A 265 -5.47 -7.55 5.53
CA ILE A 265 -6.80 -6.94 5.42
C ILE A 265 -7.51 -6.78 6.77
N ALA A 266 -7.27 -7.66 7.73
CA ALA A 266 -7.87 -7.57 9.06
C ALA A 266 -7.40 -6.34 9.88
N ILE A 267 -6.29 -5.70 9.47
CA ILE A 267 -5.71 -4.53 10.16
C ILE A 267 -6.05 -3.22 9.44
N THR A 268 -6.43 -3.28 8.15
CA THR A 268 -6.54 -2.09 7.28
C THR A 268 -7.94 -1.51 7.17
N ALA A 269 -8.79 -1.74 8.17
CA ALA A 269 -10.09 -1.08 8.23
C ALA A 269 -9.93 0.46 8.33
N PRO A 270 -10.92 1.27 7.84
CA PRO A 270 -12.14 0.87 7.14
C PRO A 270 -11.90 0.51 5.67
N TYR A 271 -12.86 -0.18 5.05
CA TYR A 271 -12.71 -0.83 3.75
C TYR A 271 -13.33 -0.05 2.60
N MET A 272 -13.02 -0.51 1.38
CA MET A 272 -13.34 0.08 0.08
C MET A 272 -12.50 1.32 -0.23
N HIS A 273 -12.64 1.84 -1.45
CA HIS A 273 -11.87 3.00 -1.90
C HIS A 273 -12.21 4.30 -1.14
N ASP A 274 -13.37 4.34 -0.50
CA ASP A 274 -13.92 5.50 0.23
C ASP A 274 -14.05 5.26 1.74
N GLY A 275 -13.59 4.10 2.24
CA GLY A 275 -13.69 3.74 3.64
C GLY A 275 -15.12 3.56 4.14
N SER A 276 -16.08 3.28 3.26
CA SER A 276 -17.52 3.25 3.59
C SER A 276 -17.98 2.02 4.37
N LEU A 277 -17.18 0.96 4.43
CA LEU A 277 -17.48 -0.26 5.18
C LEU A 277 -16.52 -0.39 6.36
N ALA A 278 -17.06 -0.54 7.56
CA ALA A 278 -16.29 -0.49 8.80
C ALA A 278 -15.64 -1.83 9.16
N THR A 279 -16.28 -2.95 8.86
CA THR A 279 -15.87 -4.29 9.29
C THR A 279 -15.74 -5.25 8.11
N LEU A 280 -15.04 -6.38 8.33
CA LEU A 280 -14.99 -7.47 7.33
C LEU A 280 -16.35 -8.11 7.12
N GLU A 281 -17.18 -8.15 8.15
CA GLU A 281 -18.57 -8.58 8.09
C GLU A 281 -19.37 -7.72 7.11
N ASP A 282 -19.27 -6.39 7.20
CA ASP A 282 -19.91 -5.45 6.26
C ASP A 282 -19.44 -5.69 4.83
N VAL A 283 -18.14 -6.01 4.63
CA VAL A 283 -17.58 -6.30 3.30
C VAL A 283 -18.17 -7.59 2.73
N ILE A 284 -18.25 -8.65 3.53
CA ILE A 284 -18.83 -9.92 3.09
C ILE A 284 -20.32 -9.77 2.80
N ASP A 285 -21.06 -9.04 3.64
CA ASP A 285 -22.49 -8.75 3.42
C ASP A 285 -22.71 -7.93 2.14
N HIS A 286 -21.84 -6.96 1.86
CA HIS A 286 -21.85 -6.21 0.60
C HIS A 286 -21.70 -7.13 -0.62
N TYR A 287 -20.72 -8.03 -0.61
CA TYR A 287 -20.51 -8.97 -1.71
C TYR A 287 -21.58 -10.06 -1.76
N GLN A 288 -22.09 -10.50 -0.62
CA GLN A 288 -23.22 -11.45 -0.57
C GLN A 288 -24.47 -10.86 -1.23
N ALA A 289 -24.71 -9.56 -1.06
CA ALA A 289 -25.81 -8.86 -1.72
C ALA A 289 -25.59 -8.67 -3.25
N GLY A 290 -24.36 -8.91 -3.75
CA GLY A 290 -23.98 -8.61 -5.13
C GLY A 290 -23.67 -7.13 -5.38
N GLY A 291 -23.28 -6.39 -4.33
CA GLY A 291 -23.07 -4.95 -4.34
C GLY A 291 -24.28 -4.16 -3.82
N LYS A 292 -24.03 -3.05 -3.13
CA LYS A 292 -25.07 -2.22 -2.50
C LYS A 292 -25.90 -1.44 -3.52
N PHE A 293 -25.24 -0.96 -4.58
CA PHE A 293 -25.86 -0.11 -5.59
C PHE A 293 -25.82 -0.78 -6.97
N GLU A 294 -26.94 -0.68 -7.69
CA GLU A 294 -26.98 -1.07 -9.11
C GLU A 294 -26.35 0.05 -9.96
N HIS A 295 -25.53 -0.34 -10.92
CA HIS A 295 -24.90 0.57 -11.88
C HIS A 295 -24.65 -0.16 -13.20
N PRO A 296 -24.83 0.50 -14.37
CA PRO A 296 -24.61 -0.12 -15.68
C PRO A 296 -23.21 -0.72 -15.86
N ASN A 297 -22.20 -0.14 -15.20
CA ASN A 297 -20.81 -0.59 -15.26
C ASN A 297 -20.43 -1.55 -14.12
N LYS A 298 -21.38 -1.98 -13.28
CA LYS A 298 -21.10 -2.97 -12.23
C LYS A 298 -20.53 -4.23 -12.86
N SER A 299 -19.47 -4.77 -12.23
CA SER A 299 -18.82 -5.98 -12.75
C SER A 299 -19.81 -7.12 -12.88
N PRO A 300 -19.89 -7.80 -14.05
CA PRO A 300 -20.78 -8.92 -14.26
C PRO A 300 -20.41 -10.16 -13.41
N ILE A 301 -19.22 -10.21 -12.84
CA ILE A 301 -18.81 -11.24 -11.89
C ILE A 301 -19.61 -11.14 -10.59
N LEU A 302 -20.05 -9.93 -10.22
CA LEU A 302 -20.79 -9.72 -8.98
C LEU A 302 -22.25 -10.14 -9.14
N HIS A 303 -22.63 -11.13 -8.38
CA HIS A 303 -23.99 -11.62 -8.25
C HIS A 303 -24.27 -11.94 -6.77
N ARG A 304 -25.51 -12.17 -6.42
CA ARG A 304 -25.87 -12.57 -5.05
C ARG A 304 -25.27 -13.92 -4.71
N LEU A 305 -24.61 -14.01 -3.56
CA LEU A 305 -24.01 -15.23 -3.06
C LEU A 305 -24.95 -15.90 -2.02
N GLN A 306 -24.84 -17.21 -1.89
CA GLN A 306 -25.54 -18.02 -0.89
C GLN A 306 -24.50 -18.44 0.17
N LEU A 307 -24.28 -17.59 1.19
CA LEU A 307 -23.36 -17.89 2.29
C LEU A 307 -24.15 -18.04 3.59
N SER A 308 -23.92 -19.14 4.30
CA SER A 308 -24.41 -19.32 5.68
C SER A 308 -23.59 -18.44 6.63
N ASP A 309 -24.08 -18.28 7.87
CA ASP A 309 -23.34 -17.57 8.91
C ASP A 309 -22.02 -18.29 9.26
N ASP A 310 -21.96 -19.61 9.11
CA ASP A 310 -20.74 -20.39 9.28
C ASP A 310 -19.73 -20.09 8.17
N ASP A 311 -20.18 -20.03 6.91
CA ASP A 311 -19.33 -19.67 5.77
C ASP A 311 -18.72 -18.27 5.92
N LYS A 312 -19.52 -17.30 6.41
CA LYS A 312 -19.04 -15.95 6.66
C LYS A 312 -17.95 -15.95 7.74
N ARG A 313 -18.17 -16.66 8.86
CA ARG A 313 -17.16 -16.78 9.92
C ARG A 313 -15.87 -17.42 9.41
N ASP A 314 -15.98 -18.50 8.65
CA ASP A 314 -14.85 -19.23 8.09
C ASP A 314 -14.07 -18.33 7.09
N LEU A 315 -14.75 -17.57 6.23
CA LEU A 315 -14.14 -16.58 5.34
C LEU A 315 -13.38 -15.49 6.12
N ILE A 316 -13.97 -14.97 7.19
CA ILE A 316 -13.32 -13.95 8.04
C ILE A 316 -12.06 -14.51 8.69
N GLU A 317 -12.12 -15.73 9.21
CA GLU A 317 -10.93 -16.38 9.79
C GLU A 317 -9.83 -16.63 8.74
N PHE A 318 -10.20 -16.97 7.52
CA PHE A 318 -9.24 -17.02 6.41
C PHE A 318 -8.62 -15.65 6.12
N LEU A 319 -9.42 -14.59 5.99
CA LEU A 319 -8.92 -13.24 5.75
C LEU A 319 -8.00 -12.74 6.88
N LYS A 320 -8.30 -13.06 8.15
CA LYS A 320 -7.44 -12.76 9.30
C LYS A 320 -6.10 -13.49 9.20
N SER A 321 -6.06 -14.70 8.64
CA SER A 321 -4.84 -15.47 8.46
C SER A 321 -3.85 -14.86 7.46
N LEU A 322 -4.26 -13.86 6.68
CA LEU A 322 -3.42 -13.10 5.76
C LEU A 322 -2.62 -11.98 6.45
N THR A 323 -2.74 -11.85 7.77
CA THR A 323 -2.04 -10.82 8.56
C THR A 323 -0.63 -11.27 8.91
N ASP A 324 0.35 -10.49 8.47
CA ASP A 324 1.77 -10.67 8.79
C ASP A 324 2.11 -9.83 10.04
N GLN A 325 2.14 -10.48 11.20
CA GLN A 325 2.40 -9.81 12.47
C GLN A 325 3.82 -9.22 12.55
N GLU A 326 4.79 -9.82 11.85
CA GLU A 326 6.16 -9.30 11.83
C GLU A 326 6.19 -7.93 11.15
N LEU A 327 5.44 -7.74 10.06
CA LEU A 327 5.36 -6.46 9.35
C LEU A 327 5.03 -5.29 10.29
N LEU A 328 4.14 -5.51 11.25
CA LEU A 328 3.60 -4.45 12.11
C LEU A 328 4.62 -3.90 13.12
N HIS A 329 5.71 -4.63 13.36
CA HIS A 329 6.67 -4.31 14.43
C HIS A 329 8.13 -4.44 14.02
N ASP A 330 8.42 -4.81 12.76
CA ASP A 330 9.79 -5.01 12.29
C ASP A 330 10.61 -3.71 12.36
N PRO A 331 11.76 -3.72 13.05
CA PRO A 331 12.58 -2.51 13.22
C PRO A 331 13.12 -1.92 11.91
N ARG A 332 13.15 -2.68 10.83
CA ARG A 332 13.55 -2.18 9.51
C ARG A 332 12.67 -1.02 9.03
N TRP A 333 11.42 -0.99 9.47
CA TRP A 333 10.41 -0.02 9.02
C TRP A 333 9.94 0.95 10.11
N VAL A 334 10.43 0.84 11.34
CA VAL A 334 10.10 1.75 12.46
C VAL A 334 10.63 3.15 12.20
N ASP A 335 9.97 4.16 12.78
CA ASP A 335 10.38 5.56 12.76
C ASP A 335 11.82 5.72 13.33
N PRO A 336 12.79 6.09 12.48
CA PRO A 336 14.20 6.19 12.90
C PRO A 336 14.46 7.34 13.87
N PHE A 337 13.58 8.33 13.95
CA PHE A 337 13.72 9.46 14.88
C PHE A 337 13.32 9.08 16.31
N THR A 338 12.54 8.01 16.51
CA THR A 338 12.20 7.51 17.86
C THR A 338 13.31 6.68 18.47
N GLU A 339 14.05 5.91 17.65
CA GLU A 339 15.18 5.10 18.12
C GLU A 339 16.35 5.96 18.66
N SER A 340 16.56 7.14 18.08
CA SER A 340 17.61 8.08 18.52
C SER A 340 17.32 8.66 19.90
N LYS A 341 16.05 8.81 20.28
CA LYS A 341 15.63 9.32 21.60
C LYS A 341 15.86 8.30 22.72
N THR A 342 15.66 7.02 22.42
CA THR A 342 15.90 5.94 23.42
C THR A 342 17.37 5.66 23.66
N ARG A 343 18.24 5.83 22.67
CA ARG A 343 19.70 5.69 22.84
C ARG A 343 20.35 6.85 23.63
N ASN A 344 19.73 8.03 23.64
CA ASN A 344 20.22 9.22 24.33
C ASN A 344 19.52 9.49 25.67
N ALA A 345 18.63 8.62 26.13
CA ALA A 345 18.06 8.71 27.48
C ALA A 345 19.17 8.36 28.49
N PRO A 346 19.49 9.26 29.47
CA PRO A 346 20.43 8.92 30.51
C PRO A 346 19.92 7.72 31.28
N ALA A 347 20.79 6.74 31.51
CA ALA A 347 20.48 5.60 32.39
C ALA A 347 19.96 6.18 33.71
N SER A 348 18.74 5.81 34.10
CA SER A 348 18.16 6.19 35.36
C SER A 348 19.05 5.70 36.51
N PRO A 349 19.29 6.52 37.57
CA PRO A 349 20.20 6.23 38.64
C PRO A 349 19.79 5.03 39.48
#